data_9566ec594abec688e4780b8a26525b4f
#
_entry.id   9566ec594abec688e4780b8a26525b4f
#
_cell.length_a   1.000
_cell.length_b   1.000
_cell.length_c   1.000
_cell.angle_alpha   90.00
_cell.angle_beta   90.00
_cell.angle_gamma   90.00
#
_symmetry.space_group_name_H-M   'P 1'
#
loop_
_entity.id
_entity.type
_entity.pdbx_description
1 polymer ?
#
loop_
_entity_poly.entity_id
_entity_poly.type
_entity_poly.pdbx_seq_one_letter_code
_entity_poly.pdbx_strand_id
1 'polypeptide(L)'
;MKKLTLQEKQKTADALLRRISELHTPGERVRIMEVCGTHTVSIFREGLRQLLPSGIELVSGPGCPVCVTDQLYMDKALEYAKCDDVIIATFGDMLKVPGSYSSLSEAQTQGAHIHVIYTPLEVLELSKKHPDKYIVFLAIGFETTIAVIGATVKAVAQAGLKNVLFLVSHKLVPPALRALLDRQAGQIDGFILPGHVSVIIGEKPYQFLPDEYKIPSCIAGFDGVEILSAIVNILEQRKSGHFEVGNTYHSVVMKEGNPVAVRMMNEIYDVCDDAWRGIGIIPNSGLQLSDDYAFLDAEKVLPIQLEKPSLDPKGCQCGSVLQGLIKPNECPLFGKACTPDHAVGACMVSVEGSCAAWYKYGFSSGGLAWED
;
A
#
# COMPACT_ATOMS: atom_id res chain seq x y z
N MET A 1 -21.98 -16.35 -5.77
CA MET A 1 -23.00 -15.27 -5.58
C MET A 1 -23.48 -14.76 -6.92
N LYS A 2 -24.81 -14.51 -7.09
CA LYS A 2 -25.35 -13.87 -8.29
C LYS A 2 -24.84 -12.41 -8.32
N LYS A 3 -24.19 -11.98 -9.41
CA LYS A 3 -23.82 -10.58 -9.56
C LYS A 3 -25.07 -9.71 -9.56
N LEU A 4 -25.12 -8.71 -8.70
CA LEU A 4 -26.20 -7.73 -8.67
C LEU A 4 -26.25 -6.97 -10.01
N THR A 5 -27.43 -6.73 -10.52
CA THR A 5 -27.63 -5.82 -11.64
C THR A 5 -27.31 -4.39 -11.23
N LEU A 6 -27.12 -3.50 -12.20
CA LEU A 6 -26.84 -2.08 -11.93
C LEU A 6 -27.96 -1.44 -11.10
N GLN A 7 -29.23 -1.76 -11.41
CA GLN A 7 -30.38 -1.25 -10.68
C GLN A 7 -30.43 -1.77 -9.23
N GLU A 8 -30.10 -3.05 -9.01
CA GLU A 8 -30.03 -3.62 -7.65
C GLU A 8 -28.89 -2.97 -6.85
N LYS A 9 -27.72 -2.76 -7.46
CA LYS A 9 -26.61 -2.03 -6.82
C LYS A 9 -27.01 -0.61 -6.42
N GLN A 10 -27.66 0.14 -7.32
CA GLN A 10 -28.12 1.49 -7.03
C GLN A 10 -29.12 1.52 -5.87
N LYS A 11 -30.12 0.64 -5.90
CA LYS A 11 -31.12 0.54 -4.82
C LYS A 11 -30.47 0.18 -3.47
N THR A 12 -29.48 -0.70 -3.48
CA THR A 12 -28.74 -1.07 -2.26
C THR A 12 -27.90 0.11 -1.76
N ALA A 13 -27.19 0.81 -2.65
CA ALA A 13 -26.41 2.00 -2.28
C ALA A 13 -27.30 3.08 -1.66
N ASP A 14 -28.47 3.37 -2.25
CA ASP A 14 -29.44 4.35 -1.72
C ASP A 14 -29.96 3.96 -0.32
N ALA A 15 -30.17 2.66 -0.08
CA ALA A 15 -30.58 2.16 1.24
C ALA A 15 -29.45 2.31 2.28
N LEU A 16 -28.20 2.01 1.89
CA LEU A 16 -27.03 2.18 2.76
C LEU A 16 -26.77 3.65 3.08
N LEU A 17 -26.87 4.56 2.12
CA LEU A 17 -26.72 6.00 2.34
C LEU A 17 -27.79 6.56 3.30
N ARG A 18 -29.05 6.11 3.18
CA ARG A 18 -30.09 6.44 4.17
C ARG A 18 -29.70 5.92 5.56
N ARG A 19 -29.24 4.67 5.65
CA ARG A 19 -28.84 4.08 6.91
C ARG A 19 -27.66 4.82 7.55
N ILE A 20 -26.68 5.23 6.75
CA ILE A 20 -25.56 6.07 7.20
C ILE A 20 -26.06 7.39 7.79
N SER A 21 -27.03 8.04 7.12
CA SER A 21 -27.62 9.30 7.60
C SER A 21 -28.41 9.12 8.91
N GLU A 22 -29.07 7.98 9.12
CA GLU A 22 -29.76 7.64 10.38
C GLU A 22 -28.81 7.34 11.55
N LEU A 23 -27.63 6.79 11.24
CA LEU A 23 -26.63 6.43 12.23
C LEU A 23 -25.77 7.62 12.65
N HIS A 24 -25.54 8.57 11.73
CA HIS A 24 -24.73 9.75 11.96
C HIS A 24 -25.47 10.80 12.78
N THR A 25 -24.83 11.28 13.83
CA THR A 25 -25.37 12.37 14.64
C THR A 25 -25.04 13.72 13.97
N PRO A 26 -26.03 14.56 13.66
CA PRO A 26 -25.77 15.88 13.07
C PRO A 26 -24.79 16.72 13.93
N GLY A 27 -23.75 17.24 13.29
CA GLY A 27 -22.71 18.02 13.95
C GLY A 27 -21.54 17.19 14.53
N GLU A 28 -21.68 15.88 14.60
CA GLU A 28 -20.57 15.01 14.95
C GLU A 28 -19.58 14.90 13.78
N ARG A 29 -18.27 14.93 14.08
CA ARG A 29 -17.22 14.62 13.10
C ARG A 29 -16.77 13.17 13.32
N VAL A 30 -16.82 12.38 12.26
CA VAL A 30 -16.38 10.97 12.26
C VAL A 30 -15.34 10.80 11.17
N ARG A 31 -14.11 10.47 11.54
CA ARG A 31 -13.00 10.26 10.62
C ARG A 31 -12.75 8.77 10.44
N ILE A 32 -13.03 8.26 9.25
CA ILE A 32 -12.83 6.84 8.90
C ILE A 32 -11.63 6.77 7.94
N MET A 33 -10.60 6.02 8.33
CA MET A 33 -9.41 5.83 7.51
C MET A 33 -9.53 4.56 6.67
N GLU A 34 -9.36 4.70 5.36
CA GLU A 34 -9.15 3.56 4.48
C GLU A 34 -7.66 3.24 4.34
N VAL A 35 -7.31 1.96 4.34
CA VAL A 35 -5.91 1.48 4.38
C VAL A 35 -5.60 0.64 3.13
N CYS A 36 -6.11 1.09 1.98
CA CYS A 36 -5.85 0.43 0.70
C CYS A 36 -5.98 1.44 -0.44
N GLY A 37 -4.96 1.57 -1.27
CA GLY A 37 -5.01 2.48 -2.42
C GLY A 37 -6.16 2.17 -3.38
N THR A 38 -6.52 0.90 -3.54
CA THR A 38 -7.70 0.51 -4.34
C THR A 38 -9.01 1.07 -3.74
N HIS A 39 -9.15 1.11 -2.40
CA HIS A 39 -10.29 1.78 -1.76
C HIS A 39 -10.28 3.28 -2.05
N THR A 40 -9.12 3.95 -1.94
CA THR A 40 -8.98 5.38 -2.28
C THR A 40 -9.51 5.65 -3.68
N VAL A 41 -9.06 4.87 -4.66
CA VAL A 41 -9.48 5.02 -6.06
C VAL A 41 -10.97 4.77 -6.23
N SER A 42 -11.52 3.69 -5.63
CA SER A 42 -12.94 3.35 -5.73
C SER A 42 -13.84 4.42 -5.10
N ILE A 43 -13.47 4.93 -3.92
CA ILE A 43 -14.17 6.02 -3.23
C ILE A 43 -14.30 7.27 -4.13
N PHE A 44 -13.23 7.61 -4.85
CA PHE A 44 -13.26 8.74 -5.78
C PHE A 44 -14.06 8.45 -7.03
N ARG A 45 -13.84 7.30 -7.69
CA ARG A 45 -14.52 6.93 -8.94
C ARG A 45 -16.02 6.83 -8.80
N GLU A 46 -16.50 6.39 -7.64
CA GLU A 46 -17.92 6.24 -7.34
C GLU A 46 -18.52 7.47 -6.63
N GLY A 47 -17.70 8.50 -6.40
CA GLY A 47 -18.17 9.77 -5.81
C GLY A 47 -18.65 9.65 -4.36
N LEU A 48 -18.20 8.63 -3.62
CA LEU A 48 -18.74 8.34 -2.28
C LEU A 48 -18.55 9.48 -1.29
N ARG A 49 -17.45 10.26 -1.42
CA ARG A 49 -17.19 11.40 -0.52
C ARG A 49 -18.28 12.46 -0.57
N GLN A 50 -18.88 12.67 -1.74
CA GLN A 50 -19.95 13.67 -1.95
C GLN A 50 -21.34 13.14 -1.50
N LEU A 51 -21.51 11.83 -1.42
CA LEU A 51 -22.75 11.18 -1.03
C LEU A 51 -22.91 11.03 0.48
N LEU A 52 -21.81 11.09 1.22
CA LEU A 52 -21.81 10.95 2.68
C LEU A 52 -22.24 12.26 3.38
N PRO A 53 -22.85 12.18 4.59
CA PRO A 53 -23.07 13.34 5.44
C PRO A 53 -21.78 14.14 5.68
N SER A 54 -21.86 15.47 5.71
CA SER A 54 -20.70 16.37 5.82
C SER A 54 -19.83 16.14 7.06
N GLY A 55 -20.37 15.52 8.10
CA GLY A 55 -19.63 15.13 9.31
C GLY A 55 -18.79 13.86 9.16
N ILE A 56 -19.02 13.04 8.13
CA ILE A 56 -18.25 11.82 7.89
C ILE A 56 -17.11 12.11 6.91
N GLU A 57 -15.90 12.00 7.40
CA GLU A 57 -14.68 12.24 6.61
C GLU A 57 -13.95 10.92 6.33
N LEU A 58 -13.79 10.58 5.04
CA LEU A 58 -12.93 9.49 4.61
C LEU A 58 -11.51 10.01 4.44
N VAL A 59 -10.56 9.44 5.14
CA VAL A 59 -9.14 9.81 5.06
C VAL A 59 -8.31 8.65 4.55
N SER A 60 -7.32 8.95 3.72
CA SER A 60 -6.42 7.92 3.18
C SER A 60 -5.33 7.60 4.19
N GLY A 61 -5.07 6.30 4.36
CA GLY A 61 -3.99 5.77 5.17
C GLY A 61 -2.82 5.22 4.34
N PRO A 62 -1.86 4.54 4.96
CA PRO A 62 -0.65 4.02 4.31
C PRO A 62 -0.93 2.71 3.53
N GLY A 63 -1.88 2.76 2.60
CA GLY A 63 -2.41 1.60 1.87
C GLY A 63 -1.75 1.29 0.51
N CYS A 64 -0.64 1.95 0.17
CA CYS A 64 0.08 1.75 -1.09
C CYS A 64 1.54 1.37 -0.80
N PRO A 65 2.02 0.17 -1.18
CA PRO A 65 3.38 -0.28 -0.85
C PRO A 65 4.46 0.59 -1.50
N VAL A 66 4.26 1.07 -2.72
CA VAL A 66 5.16 2.00 -3.41
C VAL A 66 5.29 3.31 -2.62
N CYS A 67 4.16 3.82 -2.10
CA CYS A 67 4.10 5.10 -1.41
C CYS A 67 4.83 5.07 -0.06
N VAL A 68 4.81 3.94 0.62
CA VAL A 68 5.40 3.76 1.96
C VAL A 68 6.83 3.21 1.92
N THR A 69 7.32 2.79 0.76
CA THR A 69 8.73 2.35 0.60
C THR A 69 9.67 3.52 0.91
N ASP A 70 10.62 3.27 1.80
CA ASP A 70 11.54 4.29 2.31
C ASP A 70 12.44 4.88 1.23
N GLN A 71 12.92 6.13 1.46
CA GLN A 71 13.78 6.82 0.53
C GLN A 71 15.12 6.12 0.35
N LEU A 72 15.70 5.64 1.46
CA LEU A 72 16.97 4.90 1.46
C LEU A 72 16.91 3.65 0.57
N TYR A 73 15.77 2.94 0.56
CA TYR A 73 15.61 1.79 -0.32
C TYR A 73 15.70 2.16 -1.80
N MET A 74 15.09 3.27 -2.20
CA MET A 74 15.19 3.76 -3.58
C MET A 74 16.60 4.15 -3.96
N ASP A 75 17.32 4.79 -3.04
CA ASP A 75 18.71 5.17 -3.27
C ASP A 75 19.61 3.93 -3.39
N LYS A 76 19.40 2.89 -2.56
CA LYS A 76 20.07 1.58 -2.73
C LYS A 76 19.78 0.96 -4.09
N ALA A 77 18.51 0.95 -4.53
CA ALA A 77 18.15 0.43 -5.84
C ALA A 77 18.87 1.17 -6.99
N LEU A 78 19.05 2.48 -6.85
CA LEU A 78 19.80 3.30 -7.80
C LEU A 78 21.31 3.02 -7.77
N GLU A 79 21.89 2.73 -6.61
CA GLU A 79 23.30 2.31 -6.55
C GLU A 79 23.51 0.95 -7.23
N TYR A 80 22.64 -0.02 -7.02
CA TYR A 80 22.66 -1.28 -7.79
C TYR A 80 22.53 -1.04 -9.30
N ALA A 81 21.68 -0.11 -9.71
CA ALA A 81 21.49 0.22 -11.13
C ALA A 81 22.72 0.81 -11.81
N LYS A 82 23.71 1.33 -11.07
CA LYS A 82 24.98 1.81 -11.62
C LYS A 82 25.99 0.69 -11.90
N CYS A 83 25.77 -0.51 -11.37
CA CYS A 83 26.68 -1.63 -11.55
C CYS A 83 26.48 -2.27 -12.92
N ASP A 84 27.52 -2.34 -13.73
CA ASP A 84 27.45 -2.87 -15.11
C ASP A 84 27.04 -4.34 -15.17
N ASP A 85 27.33 -5.11 -14.13
CA ASP A 85 27.02 -6.53 -14.00
C ASP A 85 25.65 -6.80 -13.33
N VAL A 86 24.85 -5.76 -13.07
CA VAL A 86 23.53 -5.86 -12.45
C VAL A 86 22.44 -5.52 -13.44
N ILE A 87 21.37 -6.31 -13.43
CA ILE A 87 20.07 -6.00 -14.04
C ILE A 87 19.07 -5.80 -12.90
N ILE A 88 18.47 -4.63 -12.82
CA ILE A 88 17.35 -4.39 -11.90
C ILE A 88 16.08 -4.98 -12.50
N ALA A 89 15.44 -5.92 -11.80
CA ALA A 89 14.10 -6.39 -12.12
C ALA A 89 13.09 -5.70 -11.18
N THR A 90 12.05 -5.10 -11.73
CA THR A 90 11.09 -4.33 -10.93
C THR A 90 9.70 -4.28 -11.53
N PHE A 91 8.69 -4.02 -10.70
CA PHE A 91 7.36 -3.65 -11.19
C PHE A 91 7.36 -2.23 -11.76
N GLY A 92 6.49 -1.98 -12.75
CA GLY A 92 6.50 -0.74 -13.52
C GLY A 92 6.32 0.54 -12.70
N ASP A 93 5.54 0.50 -11.63
CA ASP A 93 5.29 1.66 -10.76
C ASP A 93 6.58 2.20 -10.13
N MET A 94 7.58 1.34 -9.88
CA MET A 94 8.83 1.73 -9.25
C MET A 94 9.75 2.57 -10.15
N LEU A 95 9.60 2.48 -11.47
CA LEU A 95 10.48 3.19 -12.41
C LEU A 95 10.53 4.70 -12.18
N LYS A 96 9.36 5.29 -11.89
CA LYS A 96 9.21 6.74 -11.73
C LYS A 96 9.29 7.21 -10.27
N VAL A 97 9.44 6.28 -9.31
CA VAL A 97 9.58 6.67 -7.90
C VAL A 97 10.90 7.43 -7.73
N PRO A 98 10.85 8.68 -7.25
CA PRO A 98 12.07 9.45 -7.08
C PRO A 98 12.90 8.91 -5.92
N GLY A 99 14.17 8.66 -6.17
CA GLY A 99 15.23 8.60 -5.18
C GLY A 99 15.65 10.02 -4.76
N SER A 100 16.71 10.14 -3.97
CA SER A 100 17.20 11.45 -3.52
C SER A 100 17.75 12.31 -4.65
N TYR A 101 18.28 11.70 -5.69
CA TYR A 101 19.03 12.40 -6.75
C TYR A 101 18.61 12.02 -8.16
N SER A 102 17.88 10.94 -8.35
CA SER A 102 17.45 10.40 -9.65
C SER A 102 16.28 9.45 -9.47
N SER A 103 15.82 8.86 -10.57
CA SER A 103 14.85 7.77 -10.62
C SER A 103 15.39 6.60 -11.44
N LEU A 104 14.80 5.41 -11.30
CA LEU A 104 15.17 4.27 -12.16
C LEU A 104 14.92 4.57 -13.64
N SER A 105 13.87 5.34 -13.97
CA SER A 105 13.59 5.77 -15.35
C SER A 105 14.72 6.64 -15.90
N GLU A 106 15.25 7.57 -15.11
CA GLU A 106 16.41 8.40 -15.52
C GLU A 106 17.67 7.56 -15.62
N ALA A 107 17.94 6.68 -14.64
CA ALA A 107 19.08 5.77 -14.70
C ALA A 107 19.07 4.90 -15.97
N GLN A 108 17.88 4.42 -16.38
CA GLN A 108 17.72 3.66 -17.62
C GLN A 108 18.11 4.47 -18.86
N THR A 109 17.77 5.77 -18.93
CA THR A 109 18.21 6.64 -20.03
C THR A 109 19.71 6.88 -20.07
N GLN A 110 20.39 6.69 -18.94
CA GLN A 110 21.84 6.80 -18.77
C GLN A 110 22.57 5.47 -19.01
N GLY A 111 21.84 4.40 -19.40
CA GLY A 111 22.41 3.11 -19.74
C GLY A 111 22.27 2.01 -18.69
N ALA A 112 21.64 2.28 -17.56
CA ALA A 112 21.38 1.25 -16.57
C ALA A 112 20.47 0.13 -17.11
N HIS A 113 20.78 -1.11 -16.74
CA HIS A 113 20.03 -2.27 -17.18
C HIS A 113 18.81 -2.47 -16.25
N ILE A 114 17.63 -2.02 -16.69
CA ILE A 114 16.39 -2.13 -15.92
C ILE A 114 15.37 -2.92 -16.72
N HIS A 115 14.80 -3.95 -16.11
CA HIS A 115 13.80 -4.83 -16.71
C HIS A 115 12.50 -4.77 -15.91
N VAL A 116 11.43 -4.32 -16.57
CA VAL A 116 10.08 -4.32 -15.98
C VAL A 116 9.49 -5.71 -16.08
N ILE A 117 9.03 -6.25 -14.96
CA ILE A 117 8.38 -7.55 -14.87
C ILE A 117 6.91 -7.39 -14.45
N TYR A 118 6.08 -8.32 -14.89
CA TYR A 118 4.66 -8.41 -14.57
C TYR A 118 4.37 -9.49 -13.53
N THR A 119 5.25 -10.47 -13.41
CA THR A 119 5.20 -11.49 -12.38
C THR A 119 6.60 -11.74 -11.79
N PRO A 120 6.72 -11.92 -10.47
CA PRO A 120 8.02 -12.20 -9.83
C PRO A 120 8.76 -13.38 -10.43
N LEU A 121 8.05 -14.39 -10.94
CA LEU A 121 8.65 -15.58 -11.54
C LEU A 121 9.48 -15.31 -12.81
N GLU A 122 9.29 -14.16 -13.46
CA GLU A 122 10.07 -13.78 -14.65
C GLU A 122 11.58 -13.67 -14.36
N VAL A 123 11.97 -13.45 -13.09
CA VAL A 123 13.39 -13.40 -12.70
C VAL A 123 14.14 -14.71 -12.99
N LEU A 124 13.45 -15.86 -12.99
CA LEU A 124 14.05 -17.16 -13.31
C LEU A 124 14.46 -17.23 -14.79
N GLU A 125 13.62 -16.72 -15.68
CA GLU A 125 13.91 -16.67 -17.11
C GLU A 125 14.96 -15.59 -17.44
N LEU A 126 14.89 -14.45 -16.74
CA LEU A 126 15.85 -13.37 -16.89
C LEU A 126 17.26 -13.83 -16.47
N SER A 127 17.36 -14.57 -15.37
CA SER A 127 18.61 -15.18 -14.88
C SER A 127 19.25 -16.11 -15.92
N LYS A 128 18.45 -16.97 -16.55
CA LYS A 128 18.94 -17.90 -17.57
C LYS A 128 19.43 -17.19 -18.85
N LYS A 129 18.79 -16.07 -19.20
CA LYS A 129 19.18 -15.26 -20.37
C LYS A 129 20.47 -14.45 -20.13
N HIS A 130 20.77 -14.14 -18.88
CA HIS A 130 21.92 -13.32 -18.49
C HIS A 130 22.71 -14.02 -17.36
N PRO A 131 23.36 -15.17 -17.65
CA PRO A 131 24.04 -15.99 -16.65
C PRO A 131 25.29 -15.31 -16.09
N ASP A 132 25.82 -14.30 -16.77
CA ASP A 132 26.97 -13.46 -16.44
C ASP A 132 26.63 -12.21 -15.61
N LYS A 133 25.32 -11.94 -15.39
CA LYS A 133 24.84 -10.78 -14.64
C LYS A 133 24.04 -11.19 -13.40
N TYR A 134 24.06 -10.36 -12.39
CA TYR A 134 23.16 -10.45 -11.26
C TYR A 134 21.81 -9.82 -11.61
N ILE A 135 20.73 -10.52 -11.25
CA ILE A 135 19.36 -10.01 -11.34
C ILE A 135 18.97 -9.57 -9.93
N VAL A 136 18.94 -8.27 -9.68
CA VAL A 136 18.46 -7.71 -8.41
C VAL A 136 16.99 -7.36 -8.54
N PHE A 137 16.14 -8.17 -7.91
CA PHE A 137 14.69 -7.92 -7.92
C PHE A 137 14.30 -7.01 -6.76
N LEU A 138 13.64 -5.90 -7.09
CA LEU A 138 13.09 -4.97 -6.10
C LEU A 138 11.81 -5.56 -5.47
N ALA A 139 11.99 -6.29 -4.38
CA ALA A 139 10.96 -7.05 -3.71
C ALA A 139 10.19 -6.14 -2.73
N ILE A 140 9.24 -5.36 -3.24
CA ILE A 140 8.35 -4.52 -2.46
C ILE A 140 6.92 -5.08 -2.45
N GLY A 141 6.18 -4.82 -1.39
CA GLY A 141 4.79 -5.23 -1.31
C GLY A 141 4.24 -5.29 0.11
N PHE A 142 2.93 -5.37 0.19
CA PHE A 142 2.21 -5.81 1.37
C PHE A 142 1.98 -7.33 1.31
N GLU A 143 1.29 -7.89 2.30
CA GLU A 143 1.08 -9.32 2.47
C GLU A 143 0.55 -10.03 1.21
N THR A 144 -0.22 -9.35 0.37
CA THR A 144 -0.70 -9.86 -0.92
C THR A 144 0.43 -10.25 -1.87
N THR A 145 1.43 -9.39 -1.98
CA THR A 145 2.56 -9.54 -2.90
C THR A 145 3.67 -10.38 -2.26
N ILE A 146 3.85 -10.28 -0.95
CA ILE A 146 4.88 -10.97 -0.17
C ILE A 146 4.80 -12.49 -0.36
N ALA A 147 3.59 -13.07 -0.29
CA ALA A 147 3.41 -14.52 -0.44
C ALA A 147 3.86 -15.02 -1.83
N VAL A 148 3.57 -14.24 -2.88
CA VAL A 148 3.96 -14.59 -4.27
C VAL A 148 5.47 -14.42 -4.47
N ILE A 149 6.07 -13.37 -3.92
CA ILE A 149 7.52 -13.17 -3.96
C ILE A 149 8.21 -14.27 -3.15
N GLY A 150 7.69 -14.66 -1.98
CA GLY A 150 8.21 -15.78 -1.20
C GLY A 150 8.22 -17.10 -1.98
N ALA A 151 7.15 -17.39 -2.72
CA ALA A 151 7.13 -18.55 -3.62
C ALA A 151 8.21 -18.46 -4.71
N THR A 152 8.50 -17.25 -5.19
CA THR A 152 9.57 -17.01 -6.16
C THR A 152 10.95 -17.21 -5.55
N VAL A 153 11.20 -16.69 -4.33
CA VAL A 153 12.44 -16.94 -3.58
C VAL A 153 12.70 -18.44 -3.45
N LYS A 154 11.67 -19.19 -3.04
CA LYS A 154 11.74 -20.66 -2.93
C LYS A 154 12.06 -21.33 -4.27
N ALA A 155 11.42 -20.89 -5.36
CA ALA A 155 11.66 -21.42 -6.70
C ALA A 155 13.09 -21.13 -7.18
N VAL A 156 13.63 -19.94 -6.92
CA VAL A 156 15.02 -19.57 -7.24
C VAL A 156 15.99 -20.43 -6.47
N ALA A 157 15.76 -20.65 -5.17
CA ALA A 157 16.59 -21.50 -4.32
C ALA A 157 16.57 -22.95 -4.81
N GLN A 158 15.39 -23.50 -5.12
CA GLN A 158 15.23 -24.87 -5.64
C GLN A 158 15.90 -25.07 -7.01
N ALA A 159 15.88 -24.04 -7.86
CA ALA A 159 16.55 -24.05 -9.15
C ALA A 159 18.08 -23.88 -9.05
N GLY A 160 18.61 -23.62 -7.87
CA GLY A 160 20.05 -23.41 -7.63
C GLY A 160 20.62 -22.17 -8.32
N LEU A 161 19.77 -21.18 -8.63
CA LEU A 161 20.19 -19.93 -9.27
C LEU A 161 20.90 -19.03 -8.24
N LYS A 162 22.15 -18.71 -8.49
CA LYS A 162 22.99 -17.89 -7.59
C LYS A 162 23.07 -16.41 -8.02
N ASN A 163 22.60 -16.11 -9.21
CA ASN A 163 22.63 -14.78 -9.78
C ASN A 163 21.29 -14.04 -9.70
N VAL A 164 20.29 -14.57 -8.98
CA VAL A 164 19.05 -13.84 -8.65
C VAL A 164 19.12 -13.44 -7.19
N LEU A 165 19.00 -12.15 -6.92
CA LEU A 165 19.05 -11.58 -5.59
C LEU A 165 17.81 -10.73 -5.35
N PHE A 166 17.38 -10.65 -4.10
CA PHE A 166 16.21 -9.89 -3.69
C PHE A 166 16.63 -8.72 -2.81
N LEU A 167 16.30 -7.51 -3.23
CA LEU A 167 16.34 -6.33 -2.37
C LEU A 167 14.96 -6.19 -1.75
N VAL A 168 14.84 -6.56 -0.46
CA VAL A 168 13.54 -6.70 0.20
C VAL A 168 13.13 -5.42 0.92
N SER A 169 11.89 -4.98 0.70
CA SER A 169 11.20 -3.94 1.46
C SER A 169 9.71 -4.32 1.57
N HIS A 170 9.46 -5.42 2.26
CA HIS A 170 8.11 -5.91 2.53
C HIS A 170 7.55 -5.22 3.78
N LYS A 171 6.30 -4.76 3.70
CA LYS A 171 5.63 -4.03 4.77
C LYS A 171 4.41 -4.81 5.27
N LEU A 172 4.18 -4.78 6.57
CA LEU A 172 3.04 -5.43 7.23
C LEU A 172 2.03 -4.38 7.67
N VAL A 173 0.77 -4.56 7.24
CA VAL A 173 -0.29 -3.58 7.51
C VAL A 173 -0.68 -3.50 9.00
N PRO A 174 -0.89 -4.60 9.74
CA PRO A 174 -1.33 -4.50 11.14
C PRO A 174 -0.39 -3.71 12.05
N PRO A 175 0.96 -3.88 12.03
CA PRO A 175 1.87 -3.06 12.82
C PRO A 175 1.83 -1.57 12.46
N ALA A 176 1.61 -1.25 11.18
CA ALA A 176 1.49 0.13 10.74
C ALA A 176 0.23 0.81 11.31
N LEU A 177 -0.90 0.10 11.36
CA LEU A 177 -2.12 0.62 11.99
C LEU A 177 -1.92 0.88 13.48
N ARG A 178 -1.24 -0.03 14.18
CA ARG A 178 -0.88 0.16 15.59
C ARG A 178 -0.04 1.42 15.78
N ALA A 179 1.02 1.57 15.00
CA ALA A 179 1.91 2.73 15.08
C ALA A 179 1.18 4.06 14.77
N LEU A 180 0.20 4.05 13.87
CA LEU A 180 -0.64 5.22 13.61
C LEU A 180 -1.49 5.58 14.83
N LEU A 181 -2.12 4.61 15.47
CA LEU A 181 -2.96 4.83 16.64
C LEU A 181 -2.16 5.30 17.84
N ASP A 182 -0.98 4.73 18.07
CA ASP A 182 -0.08 5.15 19.14
C ASP A 182 0.36 6.60 19.02
N ARG A 183 0.54 7.08 17.76
CA ARG A 183 0.98 8.46 17.49
C ARG A 183 -0.17 9.46 17.44
N GLN A 184 -1.38 9.01 17.12
CA GLN A 184 -2.53 9.85 16.81
C GLN A 184 -3.78 9.46 17.60
N ALA A 185 -3.62 9.17 18.88
CA ALA A 185 -4.73 8.78 19.73
C ALA A 185 -5.93 9.74 19.60
N GLY A 186 -7.09 9.19 19.25
CA GLY A 186 -8.34 9.94 19.13
C GLY A 186 -8.54 10.76 17.86
N GLN A 187 -7.67 10.64 16.85
CA GLN A 187 -7.85 11.34 15.56
C GLN A 187 -8.52 10.47 14.48
N ILE A 188 -8.64 9.17 14.70
CA ILE A 188 -9.27 8.22 13.78
C ILE A 188 -10.39 7.51 14.54
N ASP A 189 -11.58 7.52 13.97
CA ASP A 189 -12.80 6.99 14.57
C ASP A 189 -13.20 5.61 14.06
N GLY A 190 -12.52 5.12 13.03
CA GLY A 190 -12.76 3.80 12.47
C GLY A 190 -11.86 3.49 11.29
N PHE A 191 -11.74 2.19 10.93
CA PHE A 191 -10.95 1.74 9.80
C PHE A 191 -11.77 0.94 8.79
N ILE A 192 -11.63 1.30 7.50
CA ILE A 192 -11.94 0.40 6.40
C ILE A 192 -10.66 -0.39 6.10
N LEU A 193 -10.68 -1.67 6.48
CA LEU A 193 -9.52 -2.56 6.37
C LEU A 193 -9.36 -3.12 4.96
N PRO A 194 -8.13 -3.36 4.51
CA PRO A 194 -7.81 -3.71 3.12
C PRO A 194 -8.24 -5.13 2.78
N GLY A 195 -9.25 -5.28 1.90
CA GLY A 195 -9.77 -6.59 1.48
C GLY A 195 -8.69 -7.51 0.92
N HIS A 196 -7.81 -7.00 0.03
CA HIS A 196 -6.74 -7.81 -0.57
C HIS A 196 -5.77 -8.39 0.47
N VAL A 197 -5.30 -7.57 1.42
CA VAL A 197 -4.42 -8.01 2.51
C VAL A 197 -5.15 -9.03 3.38
N SER A 198 -6.42 -8.76 3.71
CA SER A 198 -7.23 -9.62 4.56
C SER A 198 -7.53 -10.99 3.94
N VAL A 199 -7.53 -11.12 2.59
CA VAL A 199 -7.58 -12.44 1.92
C VAL A 199 -6.38 -13.31 2.33
N ILE A 200 -5.23 -12.70 2.56
CA ILE A 200 -4.01 -13.41 2.95
C ILE A 200 -3.98 -13.69 4.45
N ILE A 201 -4.15 -12.63 5.28
CA ILE A 201 -3.90 -12.74 6.73
C ILE A 201 -5.16 -12.99 7.57
N GLY A 202 -6.36 -12.85 7.00
CA GLY A 202 -7.63 -13.00 7.71
C GLY A 202 -7.99 -11.82 8.59
N GLU A 203 -8.88 -12.07 9.55
CA GLU A 203 -9.42 -11.08 10.49
C GLU A 203 -8.55 -10.96 11.76
N LYS A 204 -7.96 -12.08 12.22
CA LYS A 204 -7.24 -12.17 13.50
C LYS A 204 -6.15 -11.12 13.72
N PRO A 205 -5.29 -10.81 12.73
CA PRO A 205 -4.22 -9.82 12.93
C PRO A 205 -4.72 -8.40 13.24
N TYR A 206 -5.99 -8.12 13.01
CA TYR A 206 -6.60 -6.82 13.30
C TYR A 206 -7.33 -6.77 14.65
N GLN A 207 -7.40 -7.89 15.40
CA GLN A 207 -8.17 -7.99 16.63
C GLN A 207 -7.74 -7.00 17.72
N PHE A 208 -6.50 -6.51 17.67
CA PHE A 208 -6.02 -5.47 18.58
C PHE A 208 -6.79 -4.14 18.45
N LEU A 209 -7.40 -3.85 17.29
CA LEU A 209 -8.18 -2.62 17.07
C LEU A 209 -9.37 -2.52 18.04
N PRO A 210 -10.29 -3.51 18.10
CA PRO A 210 -11.36 -3.49 19.09
C PRO A 210 -10.87 -3.78 20.51
N ASP A 211 -9.90 -4.69 20.70
CA ASP A 211 -9.51 -5.16 22.03
C ASP A 211 -8.73 -4.10 22.83
N GLU A 212 -7.74 -3.48 22.20
CA GLU A 212 -6.83 -2.55 22.87
C GLU A 212 -7.25 -1.08 22.68
N TYR A 213 -7.62 -0.71 21.46
CA TYR A 213 -7.91 0.70 21.11
C TYR A 213 -9.39 1.06 21.15
N LYS A 214 -10.30 0.08 21.23
CA LYS A 214 -11.74 0.31 21.19
C LYS A 214 -12.17 1.08 19.93
N ILE A 215 -11.55 0.75 18.81
CA ILE A 215 -11.82 1.37 17.51
C ILE A 215 -12.58 0.38 16.61
N PRO A 216 -13.74 0.78 16.08
CA PRO A 216 -14.49 -0.04 15.14
C PRO A 216 -13.72 -0.18 13.83
N SER A 217 -13.78 -1.36 13.25
CA SER A 217 -13.13 -1.62 11.97
C SER A 217 -13.95 -2.60 11.14
N CYS A 218 -13.83 -2.50 9.81
CA CYS A 218 -14.52 -3.40 8.92
C CYS A 218 -13.70 -3.69 7.66
N ILE A 219 -13.49 -4.96 7.37
CA ILE A 219 -12.89 -5.41 6.12
C ILE A 219 -13.90 -5.22 4.99
N ALA A 220 -13.50 -4.51 3.93
CA ALA A 220 -14.35 -4.22 2.79
C ALA A 220 -13.79 -4.78 1.48
N GLY A 221 -14.70 -5.11 0.55
CA GLY A 221 -14.37 -5.23 -0.86
C GLY A 221 -14.20 -3.86 -1.51
N PHE A 222 -14.25 -3.78 -2.84
CA PHE A 222 -13.77 -2.62 -3.58
C PHE A 222 -14.84 -1.90 -4.40
N ASP A 223 -16.08 -2.41 -4.44
CA ASP A 223 -17.17 -1.65 -5.06
C ASP A 223 -17.86 -0.74 -4.02
N GLY A 224 -18.58 0.29 -4.52
CA GLY A 224 -19.19 1.28 -3.66
C GLY A 224 -20.19 0.72 -2.65
N VAL A 225 -20.91 -0.33 -3.01
CA VAL A 225 -21.87 -1.00 -2.11
C VAL A 225 -21.12 -1.67 -0.96
N GLU A 226 -19.97 -2.33 -1.24
CA GLU A 226 -19.15 -2.99 -0.22
C GLU A 226 -18.52 -1.96 0.73
N ILE A 227 -18.02 -0.85 0.18
CA ILE A 227 -17.46 0.25 0.97
C ILE A 227 -18.55 0.92 1.85
N LEU A 228 -19.72 1.23 1.28
CA LEU A 228 -20.83 1.79 2.05
C LEU A 228 -21.33 0.83 3.14
N SER A 229 -21.33 -0.48 2.87
CA SER A 229 -21.68 -1.50 3.87
C SER A 229 -20.68 -1.51 5.03
N ALA A 230 -19.38 -1.35 4.75
CA ALA A 230 -18.38 -1.25 5.78
C ALA A 230 -18.52 0.03 6.62
N ILE A 231 -18.87 1.16 5.99
CA ILE A 231 -19.16 2.41 6.72
C ILE A 231 -20.38 2.24 7.64
N VAL A 232 -21.46 1.61 7.16
CA VAL A 232 -22.62 1.28 8.01
C VAL A 232 -22.21 0.44 9.21
N ASN A 233 -21.43 -0.63 8.98
CA ASN A 233 -20.95 -1.51 10.04
C ASN A 233 -20.12 -0.75 11.09
N ILE A 234 -19.18 0.11 10.67
CA ILE A 234 -18.39 0.96 11.56
C ILE A 234 -19.28 1.89 12.38
N LEU A 235 -20.26 2.54 11.79
CA LEU A 235 -21.17 3.45 12.48
C LEU A 235 -22.10 2.71 13.45
N GLU A 236 -22.54 1.50 13.14
CA GLU A 236 -23.33 0.65 14.04
C GLU A 236 -22.53 0.22 15.26
N GLN A 237 -21.25 -0.16 15.06
CA GLN A 237 -20.33 -0.46 16.16
C GLN A 237 -20.15 0.78 17.07
N ARG A 238 -19.94 1.97 16.51
CA ARG A 238 -19.82 3.22 17.27
C ARG A 238 -21.07 3.49 18.10
N LYS A 239 -22.25 3.35 17.50
CA LYS A 239 -23.54 3.61 18.15
C LYS A 239 -23.86 2.62 19.27
N SER A 240 -23.50 1.36 19.10
CA SER A 240 -23.72 0.31 20.10
C SER A 240 -22.67 0.29 21.21
N GLY A 241 -21.49 0.84 20.97
CA GLY A 241 -20.33 0.71 21.86
C GLY A 241 -19.73 -0.70 21.89
N HIS A 242 -20.16 -1.57 20.99
CA HIS A 242 -19.60 -2.92 20.82
C HIS A 242 -18.66 -2.94 19.61
N PHE A 243 -17.38 -3.12 19.87
CA PHE A 243 -16.32 -3.04 18.86
C PHE A 243 -15.84 -4.43 18.47
N GLU A 244 -15.69 -4.64 17.18
CA GLU A 244 -15.21 -5.89 16.58
C GLU A 244 -14.47 -5.62 15.25
N VAL A 245 -13.85 -6.64 14.70
CA VAL A 245 -13.37 -6.63 13.31
C VAL A 245 -14.51 -7.12 12.43
N GLY A 246 -15.31 -6.18 11.91
CA GLY A 246 -16.36 -6.49 10.96
C GLY A 246 -15.81 -6.99 9.62
N ASN A 247 -16.61 -7.74 8.87
CA ASN A 247 -16.22 -8.23 7.55
C ASN A 247 -17.43 -8.19 6.61
N THR A 248 -17.46 -7.25 5.67
CA THR A 248 -18.47 -7.17 4.59
C THR A 248 -17.99 -7.86 3.31
N TYR A 249 -16.75 -8.36 3.29
CA TYR A 249 -16.15 -9.10 2.18
C TYR A 249 -16.02 -10.60 2.47
N HIS A 250 -16.91 -11.14 3.29
CA HIS A 250 -16.90 -12.53 3.77
C HIS A 250 -17.02 -13.61 2.69
N SER A 251 -17.41 -13.25 1.46
CA SER A 251 -17.40 -14.17 0.31
C SER A 251 -15.98 -14.51 -0.17
N VAL A 252 -14.98 -13.72 0.21
CA VAL A 252 -13.59 -13.83 -0.24
C VAL A 252 -12.64 -13.91 0.94
N VAL A 253 -12.87 -13.11 1.99
CA VAL A 253 -12.03 -13.07 3.19
C VAL A 253 -12.51 -14.10 4.21
N MET A 254 -11.65 -15.05 4.52
CA MET A 254 -11.85 -16.05 5.57
C MET A 254 -11.27 -15.55 6.89
N LYS A 255 -11.87 -15.98 8.01
CA LYS A 255 -11.42 -15.57 9.35
C LYS A 255 -9.93 -15.84 9.61
N GLU A 256 -9.45 -16.97 9.13
CA GLU A 256 -8.05 -17.43 9.31
C GLU A 256 -7.13 -16.99 8.17
N GLY A 257 -7.65 -16.31 7.15
CA GLY A 257 -6.92 -15.97 5.93
C GLY A 257 -6.58 -17.19 5.06
N ASN A 258 -5.52 -17.06 4.27
CA ASN A 258 -5.00 -18.13 3.42
C ASN A 258 -3.84 -18.86 4.11
N PRO A 259 -4.04 -20.07 4.65
CA PRO A 259 -3.00 -20.77 5.40
C PRO A 259 -1.80 -21.19 4.55
N VAL A 260 -1.95 -21.31 3.23
CA VAL A 260 -0.84 -21.61 2.31
C VAL A 260 0.05 -20.40 2.16
N ALA A 261 -0.56 -19.22 1.93
CA ALA A 261 0.16 -17.95 1.80
C ALA A 261 0.89 -17.60 3.10
N VAL A 262 0.21 -17.71 4.25
CA VAL A 262 0.82 -17.43 5.57
C VAL A 262 1.99 -18.38 5.85
N ARG A 263 1.85 -19.67 5.57
CA ARG A 263 2.99 -20.60 5.72
C ARG A 263 4.16 -20.27 4.82
N MET A 264 3.89 -19.87 3.56
CA MET A 264 4.94 -19.43 2.63
C MET A 264 5.69 -18.22 3.17
N MET A 265 4.97 -17.21 3.68
CA MET A 265 5.58 -16.03 4.26
C MET A 265 6.45 -16.40 5.46
N ASN A 266 5.95 -17.22 6.39
CA ASN A 266 6.67 -17.63 7.60
C ASN A 266 7.86 -18.57 7.32
N GLU A 267 7.87 -19.28 6.20
CA GLU A 267 9.00 -20.12 5.79
C GLU A 267 10.17 -19.29 5.23
N ILE A 268 9.82 -18.24 4.49
CA ILE A 268 10.82 -17.48 3.69
C ILE A 268 11.36 -16.27 4.45
N TYR A 269 10.55 -15.70 5.35
CA TYR A 269 10.87 -14.41 5.95
C TYR A 269 10.80 -14.42 7.47
N ASP A 270 11.66 -13.61 8.07
CA ASP A 270 11.61 -13.21 9.47
C ASP A 270 11.07 -11.80 9.60
N VAL A 271 10.32 -11.54 10.68
CA VAL A 271 9.82 -10.21 11.02
C VAL A 271 10.96 -9.31 11.49
N CYS A 272 10.98 -8.08 11.01
CA CYS A 272 11.96 -7.07 11.41
C CYS A 272 11.31 -5.70 11.59
N ASP A 273 12.03 -4.79 12.23
CA ASP A 273 11.70 -3.36 12.22
C ASP A 273 11.96 -2.80 10.83
N ASP A 274 11.12 -1.89 10.36
CA ASP A 274 11.34 -1.33 9.03
C ASP A 274 10.94 0.15 8.94
N ALA A 275 11.62 0.86 8.04
CA ALA A 275 11.39 2.26 7.78
C ALA A 275 10.23 2.46 6.79
N TRP A 276 9.25 3.27 7.18
CA TRP A 276 8.13 3.67 6.36
C TRP A 276 8.29 5.13 5.95
N ARG A 277 8.22 5.41 4.65
CA ARG A 277 8.41 6.76 4.09
C ARG A 277 7.55 7.79 4.81
N GLY A 278 8.19 8.82 5.38
CA GLY A 278 7.54 9.91 6.08
C GLY A 278 6.83 9.54 7.40
N ILE A 279 6.93 8.27 7.84
CA ILE A 279 6.44 7.81 9.14
C ILE A 279 7.63 7.47 10.05
N GLY A 280 8.74 6.97 9.47
CA GLY A 280 9.93 6.53 10.20
C GLY A 280 9.90 5.04 10.52
N ILE A 281 10.78 4.60 11.41
CA ILE A 281 10.88 3.19 11.80
C ILE A 281 9.64 2.77 12.61
N ILE A 282 9.04 1.67 12.19
CA ILE A 282 7.93 1.02 12.87
C ILE A 282 8.39 -0.38 13.31
N PRO A 283 8.32 -0.71 14.60
CA PRO A 283 8.72 -2.02 15.10
C PRO A 283 7.87 -3.15 14.49
N ASN A 284 8.52 -4.27 14.16
CA ASN A 284 7.91 -5.49 13.65
C ASN A 284 7.02 -5.27 12.40
N SER A 285 7.31 -4.28 11.59
CA SER A 285 6.48 -3.87 10.46
C SER A 285 7.05 -4.23 9.10
N GLY A 286 8.19 -4.86 9.07
CA GLY A 286 8.85 -5.33 7.86
C GLY A 286 9.16 -6.80 7.90
N LEU A 287 9.60 -7.31 6.75
CA LEU A 287 10.10 -8.68 6.61
C LEU A 287 11.46 -8.65 5.92
N GLN A 288 12.37 -9.47 6.40
CA GLN A 288 13.66 -9.77 5.78
C GLN A 288 13.74 -11.25 5.41
N LEU A 289 14.61 -11.64 4.50
CA LEU A 289 14.84 -13.05 4.22
C LEU A 289 15.37 -13.76 5.47
N SER A 290 14.80 -14.92 5.79
CA SER A 290 15.30 -15.76 6.88
C SER A 290 16.72 -16.25 6.60
N ASP A 291 17.42 -16.73 7.61
CA ASP A 291 18.81 -17.20 7.49
C ASP A 291 18.95 -18.30 6.43
N ASP A 292 17.94 -19.16 6.26
CA ASP A 292 17.92 -20.21 5.25
C ASP A 292 17.95 -19.67 3.81
N TYR A 293 17.51 -18.44 3.59
CA TYR A 293 17.46 -17.77 2.29
C TYR A 293 18.40 -16.54 2.19
N ALA A 294 19.23 -16.29 3.20
CA ALA A 294 20.14 -15.14 3.27
C ALA A 294 21.12 -15.07 2.09
N PHE A 295 21.41 -16.20 1.45
CA PHE A 295 22.26 -16.26 0.26
C PHE A 295 21.62 -15.68 -1.01
N LEU A 296 20.34 -15.27 -0.96
CA LEU A 296 19.62 -14.56 -2.01
C LEU A 296 19.35 -13.10 -1.63
N ASP A 297 19.85 -12.64 -0.48
CA ASP A 297 19.71 -11.24 -0.05
C ASP A 297 20.72 -10.36 -0.79
N ALA A 298 20.23 -9.37 -1.53
CA ALA A 298 21.05 -8.49 -2.32
C ALA A 298 22.08 -7.71 -1.45
N GLU A 299 21.69 -7.26 -0.27
CA GLU A 299 22.56 -6.47 0.60
C GLU A 299 23.66 -7.33 1.26
N LYS A 300 23.42 -8.63 1.45
CA LYS A 300 24.40 -9.56 2.00
C LYS A 300 25.36 -10.09 0.93
N VAL A 301 24.87 -10.33 -0.28
CA VAL A 301 25.66 -10.94 -1.38
C VAL A 301 26.43 -9.88 -2.18
N LEU A 302 25.82 -8.75 -2.45
CA LEU A 302 26.42 -7.61 -3.16
C LEU A 302 26.30 -6.35 -2.30
N PRO A 303 27.10 -6.23 -1.22
CA PRO A 303 27.04 -5.05 -0.36
C PRO A 303 27.42 -3.79 -1.13
N ILE A 304 26.54 -2.78 -1.05
CA ILE A 304 26.76 -1.47 -1.68
C ILE A 304 26.93 -0.40 -0.63
N GLN A 305 27.57 0.69 -1.01
CA GLN A 305 27.65 1.91 -0.21
C GLN A 305 27.03 3.06 -1.00
N LEU A 306 26.21 3.86 -0.34
CA LEU A 306 25.67 5.06 -0.97
C LEU A 306 26.79 6.07 -1.20
N GLU A 307 26.93 6.56 -2.41
CA GLU A 307 27.88 7.64 -2.73
C GLU A 307 27.50 8.96 -2.04
N LYS A 308 26.21 9.18 -1.83
CA LYS A 308 25.65 10.38 -1.21
C LYS A 308 24.60 10.00 -0.16
N PRO A 309 24.43 10.82 0.89
CA PRO A 309 23.40 10.55 1.90
C PRO A 309 22.01 10.57 1.28
N SER A 310 21.14 9.68 1.78
CA SER A 310 19.72 9.68 1.43
C SER A 310 19.03 10.93 1.99
N LEU A 311 18.18 11.55 1.19
CA LEU A 311 17.49 12.79 1.52
C LEU A 311 16.01 12.71 1.19
N ASP A 312 15.17 13.03 2.15
CA ASP A 312 13.74 13.18 1.88
C ASP A 312 13.46 14.32 0.89
N PRO A 313 12.45 14.17 0.01
CA PRO A 313 12.09 15.20 -0.95
C PRO A 313 11.67 16.49 -0.25
N LYS A 314 12.37 17.60 -0.54
CA LYS A 314 12.11 18.92 0.09
C LYS A 314 10.66 19.37 -0.17
N GLY A 315 9.95 19.69 0.92
CA GLY A 315 8.58 20.22 0.88
C GLY A 315 7.49 19.19 0.60
N CYS A 316 7.84 17.95 0.28
CA CYS A 316 6.86 16.87 0.13
C CYS A 316 6.27 16.51 1.50
N GLN A 317 4.94 16.39 1.55
CA GLN A 317 4.21 16.01 2.78
C GLN A 317 3.55 14.63 2.66
N CYS A 318 4.13 13.72 1.85
CA CYS A 318 3.61 12.34 1.73
C CYS A 318 3.40 11.68 3.10
N GLY A 319 4.32 11.84 4.03
CA GLY A 319 4.20 11.27 5.37
C GLY A 319 2.96 11.75 6.12
N SER A 320 2.67 13.05 6.07
CA SER A 320 1.47 13.62 6.69
C SER A 320 0.18 13.16 6.00
N VAL A 321 0.21 13.01 4.66
CA VAL A 321 -0.92 12.45 3.89
C VAL A 321 -1.17 10.99 4.25
N LEU A 322 -0.13 10.16 4.28
CA LEU A 322 -0.23 8.74 4.60
C LEU A 322 -0.67 8.47 6.05
N GLN A 323 -0.43 9.42 6.93
CA GLN A 323 -0.93 9.38 8.30
C GLN A 323 -2.35 9.98 8.44
N GLY A 324 -2.94 10.50 7.36
CA GLY A 324 -4.26 11.15 7.41
C GLY A 324 -4.28 12.48 8.16
N LEU A 325 -3.13 13.11 8.40
CA LEU A 325 -3.01 14.41 9.09
C LEU A 325 -3.44 15.56 8.20
N ILE A 326 -3.18 15.45 6.90
CA ILE A 326 -3.60 16.41 5.87
C ILE A 326 -4.17 15.66 4.66
N LYS A 327 -4.98 16.35 3.87
CA LYS A 327 -5.42 15.88 2.55
C LYS A 327 -4.34 16.17 1.50
N PRO A 328 -4.27 15.40 0.40
CA PRO A 328 -3.30 15.63 -0.66
C PRO A 328 -3.30 17.06 -1.22
N ASN A 329 -4.47 17.67 -1.41
CA ASN A 329 -4.62 19.03 -1.90
C ASN A 329 -4.18 20.14 -0.91
N GLU A 330 -3.92 19.79 0.33
CA GLU A 330 -3.35 20.71 1.35
C GLU A 330 -1.81 20.71 1.31
N CYS A 331 -1.19 19.76 0.61
CA CYS A 331 0.25 19.75 0.38
C CYS A 331 0.63 20.93 -0.54
N PRO A 332 1.60 21.80 -0.16
CA PRO A 332 1.97 22.98 -0.94
C PRO A 332 2.49 22.67 -2.34
N LEU A 333 3.00 21.45 -2.58
CA LEU A 333 3.52 21.01 -3.87
C LEU A 333 2.43 20.43 -4.79
N PHE A 334 1.28 20.02 -4.23
CA PHE A 334 0.24 19.30 -4.95
C PHE A 334 -0.33 20.09 -6.12
N GLY A 335 -0.35 19.48 -7.31
CA GLY A 335 -0.86 20.10 -8.54
C GLY A 335 -0.04 21.28 -9.06
N LYS A 336 1.12 21.56 -8.46
CA LYS A 336 2.07 22.62 -8.84
C LYS A 336 3.40 22.00 -9.24
N ALA A 337 4.35 21.90 -8.30
CA ALA A 337 5.63 21.26 -8.51
C ALA A 337 5.53 19.71 -8.51
N CYS A 338 4.47 19.15 -7.89
CA CYS A 338 4.25 17.72 -7.82
C CYS A 338 2.99 17.33 -8.61
N THR A 339 3.20 16.71 -9.78
CA THR A 339 2.16 16.22 -10.70
C THR A 339 2.50 14.78 -11.10
N PRO A 340 1.60 14.01 -11.74
CA PRO A 340 1.92 12.66 -12.24
C PRO A 340 3.09 12.61 -13.23
N ASP A 341 3.31 13.69 -13.98
CA ASP A 341 4.43 13.79 -14.95
C ASP A 341 5.75 14.18 -14.25
N HIS A 342 5.65 14.91 -13.16
CA HIS A 342 6.79 15.40 -12.36
C HIS A 342 6.54 15.11 -10.88
N ALA A 343 6.56 13.83 -10.52
CA ALA A 343 6.30 13.40 -9.16
C ALA A 343 7.49 13.73 -8.23
N VAL A 344 7.24 14.54 -7.20
CA VAL A 344 8.20 14.82 -6.14
C VAL A 344 8.16 13.75 -5.05
N GLY A 345 6.99 13.18 -4.79
CA GLY A 345 6.80 12.10 -3.82
C GLY A 345 6.15 10.87 -4.42
N ALA A 346 6.45 9.71 -3.86
CA ALA A 346 5.98 8.41 -4.32
C ALA A 346 4.44 8.29 -4.41
N CYS A 347 3.70 8.99 -3.54
CA CYS A 347 2.23 9.00 -3.57
C CYS A 347 1.62 9.62 -4.85
N MET A 348 2.39 10.37 -5.64
CA MET A 348 1.95 10.91 -6.92
C MET A 348 2.29 9.98 -8.09
N VAL A 349 3.19 9.01 -7.90
CA VAL A 349 3.63 8.06 -8.93
C VAL A 349 2.65 6.92 -9.11
N SER A 350 2.38 6.20 -8.03
CA SER A 350 1.52 5.01 -8.09
C SER A 350 0.06 5.40 -8.33
N VAL A 351 -0.61 4.64 -9.20
CA VAL A 351 -2.06 4.79 -9.46
C VAL A 351 -2.91 4.54 -8.20
N GLU A 352 -2.36 3.83 -7.22
CA GLU A 352 -2.96 3.58 -5.90
C GLU A 352 -2.54 4.62 -4.86
N GLY A 353 -1.67 5.56 -5.20
CA GLY A 353 -1.23 6.60 -4.30
C GLY A 353 -2.32 7.63 -4.03
N SER A 354 -2.45 8.05 -2.77
CA SER A 354 -3.46 9.02 -2.36
C SER A 354 -3.37 10.32 -3.16
N CYS A 355 -2.17 10.86 -3.40
CA CYS A 355 -1.98 12.08 -4.19
C CYS A 355 -2.40 11.88 -5.65
N ALA A 356 -2.02 10.76 -6.28
CA ALA A 356 -2.40 10.46 -7.65
C ALA A 356 -3.92 10.31 -7.81
N ALA A 357 -4.57 9.60 -6.88
CA ALA A 357 -6.03 9.46 -6.88
C ALA A 357 -6.74 10.82 -6.71
N TRP A 358 -6.28 11.67 -5.80
CA TRP A 358 -6.79 13.01 -5.62
C TRP A 358 -6.56 13.89 -6.85
N TYR A 359 -5.40 13.81 -7.46
CA TYR A 359 -5.09 14.57 -8.68
C TYR A 359 -6.00 14.18 -9.83
N LYS A 360 -6.19 12.87 -10.04
CA LYS A 360 -6.97 12.35 -11.16
C LYS A 360 -8.47 12.55 -11.01
N TYR A 361 -9.00 12.42 -9.78
CA TYR A 361 -10.43 12.35 -9.54
C TYR A 361 -10.97 13.45 -8.63
N GLY A 362 -10.13 14.09 -7.82
CA GLY A 362 -10.57 15.06 -6.81
C GLY A 362 -10.98 16.42 -7.39
N PHE A 363 -10.53 16.79 -8.58
CA PHE A 363 -10.86 18.03 -9.25
C PHE A 363 -12.20 18.00 -10.00
N SER A 364 -12.81 16.83 -10.18
CA SER A 364 -14.09 16.70 -10.90
C SER A 364 -15.29 17.30 -10.18
N SER A 365 -15.13 17.81 -8.96
CA SER A 365 -16.20 18.34 -8.12
C SER A 365 -16.23 19.88 -8.00
N GLY A 366 -15.48 20.61 -8.86
CA GLY A 366 -15.51 22.09 -8.82
C GLY A 366 -14.44 22.76 -9.69
N GLY A 367 -14.60 22.71 -11.00
CA GLY A 367 -13.92 23.59 -11.96
C GLY A 367 -12.46 23.32 -12.20
N LEU A 368 -12.20 22.47 -13.11
CA LEU A 368 -11.28 22.47 -14.23
C LEU A 368 -11.53 21.17 -15.00
N ALA A 369 -12.43 21.23 -15.97
CA ALA A 369 -12.53 20.19 -16.98
C ALA A 369 -11.20 20.19 -17.75
N TRP A 370 -10.48 19.07 -17.73
CA TRP A 370 -9.48 18.80 -18.75
C TRP A 370 -10.27 18.43 -20.01
N GLU A 371 -10.24 19.31 -20.99
CA GLU A 371 -10.63 18.95 -22.35
C GLU A 371 -9.68 17.84 -22.83
N ASP A 372 -10.28 16.80 -23.44
CA ASP A 372 -9.62 15.61 -24.01
C ASP A 372 -8.55 15.95 -25.07
#